data_9d796d223e8a956ec80f71ace1281331
#
_entry.id   9d796d223e8a956ec80f71ace1281331
#
_cell.length_a   1.000
_cell.length_b   1.000
_cell.length_c   1.000
_cell.angle_alpha   90.00
_cell.angle_beta   90.00
_cell.angle_gamma   90.00
#
_symmetry.space_group_name_H-M   'P 1'
#
loop_
_entity.id
_entity.type
_entity.pdbx_description
1 polymer ?
#
loop_
_entity_poly.entity_id
_entity_poly.type
_entity_poly.pdbx_seq_one_letter_code
_entity_poly.pdbx_strand_id
1 'polypeptide(L)'
;MAEYNNQSIDIDLEDMFDNLSDKDQEEFLVDMFTNLPNEEARMNVVKDNMWYLEDDTTADIITDTFWKMDSSDQKEIAERIADAMTPEQREALIEYIKGI
;
A
#
# COMPACT_ATOMS: atom_id res chain seq x y z
N MET A 1 -16.41 24.30 -11.08
CA MET A 1 -16.04 24.25 -12.05
C MET A 1 -16.48 23.19 -12.83
N ALA A 2 -16.48 22.32 -12.68
CA ALA A 2 -17.00 21.31 -13.47
C ALA A 2 -17.19 21.69 -14.87
N GLU A 3 -16.66 22.80 -15.18
CA GLU A 3 -16.93 23.21 -16.46
C GLU A 3 -16.25 22.46 -17.46
N TYR A 4 -15.17 21.81 -17.16
CA TYR A 4 -14.54 21.10 -18.21
C TYR A 4 -15.36 19.92 -18.67
N ASN A 5 -16.30 19.50 -17.90
CA ASN A 5 -17.15 18.43 -18.39
C ASN A 5 -18.17 18.92 -19.39
N ASN A 6 -18.27 20.21 -19.57
CA ASN A 6 -19.11 20.77 -20.60
C ASN A 6 -18.35 21.00 -21.88
N GLN A 7 -17.07 20.79 -21.86
CA GLN A 7 -16.27 20.97 -23.01
C GLN A 7 -16.54 19.87 -24.00
N SER A 8 -16.37 20.19 -25.24
CA SER A 8 -16.42 19.15 -26.24
C SER A 8 -15.16 18.32 -26.25
N ILE A 9 -14.24 18.63 -25.38
CA ILE A 9 -13.02 17.84 -25.28
C ILE A 9 -13.34 16.55 -24.57
N ASP A 10 -13.15 15.49 -25.28
CA ASP A 10 -13.41 14.18 -24.76
C ASP A 10 -12.09 13.60 -24.29
N ILE A 11 -11.67 13.95 -23.11
CA ILE A 11 -10.42 13.43 -22.57
C ILE A 11 -10.74 12.22 -21.71
N ASP A 12 -10.28 11.07 -22.15
CA ASP A 12 -10.37 9.86 -21.36
C ASP A 12 -9.08 9.72 -20.59
N LEU A 13 -9.18 9.83 -19.27
CA LEU A 13 -8.00 9.75 -18.40
C LEU A 13 -7.33 8.39 -18.48
N GLU A 14 -8.11 7.33 -18.67
CA GLU A 14 -7.52 6.00 -18.83
C GLU A 14 -6.69 5.91 -20.09
N ASP A 15 -7.19 6.45 -21.20
CA ASP A 15 -6.45 6.45 -22.45
C ASP A 15 -5.17 7.27 -22.34
N MET A 16 -5.22 8.41 -21.65
CA MET A 16 -4.04 9.22 -21.41
C MET A 16 -3.00 8.45 -20.60
N PHE A 17 -3.45 7.76 -19.56
CA PHE A 17 -2.58 6.96 -18.72
C PHE A 17 -1.96 5.81 -19.52
N ASP A 18 -2.79 5.13 -20.32
CA ASP A 18 -2.34 3.99 -21.12
C ASP A 18 -1.29 4.37 -22.15
N ASN A 19 -1.27 5.62 -22.57
CA ASN A 19 -0.28 6.11 -23.55
C ASN A 19 1.06 6.48 -22.92
N LEU A 20 1.14 6.48 -21.59
CA LEU A 20 2.41 6.76 -20.92
C LEU A 20 3.30 5.53 -20.93
N SER A 21 4.61 5.74 -20.87
CA SER A 21 5.54 4.63 -20.67
C SER A 21 5.30 4.03 -19.28
N ASP A 22 5.78 2.81 -19.07
CA ASP A 22 5.63 2.15 -17.77
C ASP A 22 6.20 3.00 -16.64
N LYS A 23 7.36 3.59 -16.86
CA LYS A 23 7.98 4.44 -15.85
C LYS A 23 7.15 5.68 -15.57
N ASP A 24 6.63 6.31 -16.62
CA ASP A 24 5.80 7.51 -16.45
C ASP A 24 4.48 7.17 -15.77
N GLN A 25 3.92 5.99 -16.01
CA GLN A 25 2.74 5.54 -15.30
C GLN A 25 3.02 5.44 -13.80
N GLU A 26 4.15 4.85 -13.43
CA GLU A 26 4.52 4.74 -12.03
C GLU A 26 4.70 6.10 -11.38
N GLU A 27 5.43 7.01 -12.04
CA GLU A 27 5.66 8.36 -11.53
C GLU A 27 4.35 9.14 -11.36
N PHE A 28 3.45 8.99 -12.33
CA PHE A 28 2.16 9.66 -12.27
C PHE A 28 1.35 9.19 -11.06
N LEU A 29 1.32 7.89 -10.81
CA LEU A 29 0.58 7.35 -9.67
C LEU A 29 1.19 7.77 -8.34
N VAL A 30 2.51 7.84 -8.25
CA VAL A 30 3.17 8.35 -7.05
C VAL A 30 2.80 9.81 -6.81
N ASP A 31 2.84 10.63 -7.87
CA ASP A 31 2.49 12.04 -7.75
C ASP A 31 1.04 12.22 -7.30
N MET A 32 0.13 11.45 -7.89
CA MET A 32 -1.28 11.52 -7.50
C MET A 32 -1.48 11.09 -6.06
N PHE A 33 -0.77 10.05 -5.64
CA PHE A 33 -0.86 9.53 -4.28
C PHE A 33 -0.38 10.58 -3.26
N THR A 34 0.76 11.23 -3.54
CA THR A 34 1.32 12.22 -2.62
C THR A 34 0.45 13.47 -2.52
N ASN A 35 -0.38 13.72 -3.53
CA ASN A 35 -1.28 14.87 -3.55
C ASN A 35 -2.67 14.58 -3.01
N LEU A 36 -2.91 13.39 -2.48
CA LEU A 36 -4.18 13.10 -1.83
C LEU A 36 -4.35 14.01 -0.61
N PRO A 37 -5.60 14.32 -0.25
CA PRO A 37 -5.87 15.38 0.74
C PRO A 37 -5.37 15.11 2.15
N ASN A 38 -5.25 13.84 2.55
CA ASN A 38 -4.85 13.51 3.91
C ASN A 38 -4.35 12.08 4.01
N GLU A 39 -3.88 11.74 5.19
CA GLU A 39 -3.32 10.42 5.46
C GLU A 39 -4.35 9.30 5.34
N GLU A 40 -5.59 9.58 5.76
CA GLU A 40 -6.65 8.58 5.66
C GLU A 40 -6.92 8.19 4.22
N ALA A 41 -6.95 9.18 3.32
CA ALA A 41 -7.15 8.92 1.90
C ALA A 41 -6.01 8.08 1.34
N ARG A 42 -4.78 8.40 1.72
CA ARG A 42 -3.61 7.62 1.29
C ARG A 42 -3.69 6.18 1.82
N MET A 43 -4.08 6.01 3.07
CA MET A 43 -4.23 4.68 3.67
C MET A 43 -5.27 3.85 2.92
N ASN A 44 -6.39 4.47 2.58
CA ASN A 44 -7.46 3.77 1.86
C ASN A 44 -7.01 3.32 0.48
N VAL A 45 -6.27 4.17 -0.23
CA VAL A 45 -5.74 3.82 -1.54
C VAL A 45 -4.76 2.64 -1.43
N VAL A 46 -3.89 2.65 -0.42
CA VAL A 46 -2.95 1.56 -0.22
C VAL A 46 -3.70 0.26 0.07
N LYS A 47 -4.65 0.29 0.99
CA LYS A 47 -5.41 -0.92 1.35
C LYS A 47 -6.14 -1.51 0.16
N ASP A 48 -6.82 -0.65 -0.61
CA ASP A 48 -7.59 -1.11 -1.75
C ASP A 48 -6.70 -1.69 -2.84
N ASN A 49 -5.51 -1.14 -3.01
CA ASN A 49 -4.61 -1.58 -4.05
C ASN A 49 -3.81 -2.83 -3.66
N MET A 50 -3.50 -3.01 -2.38
CA MET A 50 -2.81 -4.22 -1.93
C MET A 50 -3.63 -5.47 -2.18
N TRP A 51 -4.95 -5.34 -2.23
CA TRP A 51 -5.83 -6.45 -2.52
C TRP A 51 -5.58 -7.05 -3.92
N TYR A 52 -5.00 -6.26 -4.83
CA TYR A 52 -4.70 -6.72 -6.19
C TYR A 52 -3.31 -7.32 -6.33
N LEU A 53 -2.54 -7.40 -5.24
CA LEU A 53 -1.21 -7.99 -5.26
C LEU A 53 -1.27 -9.44 -4.80
N GLU A 54 -0.33 -10.24 -5.25
CA GLU A 54 -0.19 -11.59 -4.76
C GLU A 54 0.34 -11.57 -3.32
N ASP A 55 0.04 -12.64 -2.57
CA ASP A 55 0.42 -12.70 -1.16
C ASP A 55 1.93 -12.54 -0.96
N ASP A 56 2.73 -13.16 -1.81
CA ASP A 56 4.19 -13.05 -1.70
C ASP A 56 4.65 -11.61 -1.92
N THR A 57 4.05 -10.91 -2.86
CA THR A 57 4.38 -9.51 -3.14
C THR A 57 3.99 -8.63 -1.95
N THR A 58 2.84 -8.88 -1.38
CA THR A 58 2.39 -8.16 -0.19
C THR A 58 3.34 -8.40 0.99
N ALA A 59 3.76 -9.65 1.17
CA ALA A 59 4.72 -10.01 2.23
C ALA A 59 6.04 -9.26 2.04
N ASP A 60 6.53 -9.16 0.80
CA ASP A 60 7.76 -8.44 0.51
C ASP A 60 7.64 -6.95 0.86
N ILE A 61 6.51 -6.34 0.53
CA ILE A 61 6.28 -4.93 0.85
C ILE A 61 6.28 -4.73 2.37
N ILE A 62 5.59 -5.60 3.09
CA ILE A 62 5.49 -5.49 4.54
C ILE A 62 6.87 -5.64 5.18
N THR A 63 7.64 -6.64 4.77
CA THR A 63 8.96 -6.89 5.35
C THR A 63 9.95 -5.80 5.01
N ASP A 64 9.94 -5.31 3.77
CA ASP A 64 10.83 -4.21 3.38
C ASP A 64 10.50 -2.93 4.14
N THR A 65 9.22 -2.65 4.32
CA THR A 65 8.79 -1.48 5.08
C THR A 65 9.18 -1.61 6.55
N PHE A 66 9.02 -2.81 7.11
CA PHE A 66 9.40 -3.09 8.50
C PHE A 66 10.88 -2.82 8.73
N TRP A 67 11.75 -3.27 7.80
CA TRP A 67 13.18 -3.07 7.94
C TRP A 67 13.62 -1.62 7.88
N LYS A 68 12.82 -0.75 7.27
CA LYS A 68 13.12 0.67 7.17
C LYS A 68 12.70 1.46 8.41
N MET A 69 11.96 0.86 9.32
CA MET A 69 11.52 1.51 10.54
C MET A 69 12.60 1.43 11.61
N ASP A 70 12.56 2.37 12.57
CA ASP A 70 13.47 2.27 13.71
C ASP A 70 13.02 1.16 14.67
N SER A 71 13.88 0.80 15.61
CA SER A 71 13.63 -0.32 16.53
C SER A 71 12.37 -0.14 17.35
N SER A 72 12.07 1.09 17.74
CA SER A 72 10.87 1.38 18.54
C SER A 72 9.61 1.11 17.76
N ASP A 73 9.57 1.56 16.50
CA ASP A 73 8.41 1.33 15.65
C ASP A 73 8.27 -0.14 15.26
N GLN A 74 9.39 -0.82 15.02
CA GLN A 74 9.38 -2.25 14.74
C GLN A 74 8.75 -3.03 15.89
N LYS A 75 9.13 -2.68 17.13
CA LYS A 75 8.57 -3.33 18.30
C LYS A 75 7.07 -3.09 18.40
N GLU A 76 6.63 -1.85 18.20
CA GLU A 76 5.21 -1.53 18.28
C GLU A 76 4.41 -2.29 17.21
N ILE A 77 4.91 -2.34 15.97
CA ILE A 77 4.24 -3.05 14.90
C ILE A 77 4.15 -4.54 15.21
N ALA A 78 5.24 -5.13 15.71
CA ALA A 78 5.25 -6.55 16.07
C ALA A 78 4.22 -6.84 17.17
N GLU A 79 4.10 -5.95 18.15
CA GLU A 79 3.10 -6.09 19.21
C GLU A 79 1.68 -6.00 18.66
N ARG A 80 1.42 -5.07 17.77
CA ARG A 80 0.11 -4.94 17.14
C ARG A 80 -0.27 -6.17 16.34
N ILE A 81 0.68 -6.74 15.62
CA ILE A 81 0.45 -7.96 14.85
C ILE A 81 0.13 -9.12 15.79
N ALA A 82 0.90 -9.26 16.85
CA ALA A 82 0.67 -10.32 17.84
C ALA A 82 -0.72 -10.19 18.49
N ASP A 83 -1.13 -8.97 18.80
CA ASP A 83 -2.44 -8.72 19.40
C ASP A 83 -3.59 -9.06 18.45
N ALA A 84 -3.35 -8.94 17.14
CA ALA A 84 -4.36 -9.27 16.13
C ALA A 84 -4.45 -10.77 15.84
N MET A 85 -3.50 -11.55 16.30
CA MET A 85 -3.47 -13.00 16.06
C MET A 85 -4.40 -13.75 17.01
N THR A 86 -4.89 -14.89 16.54
CA THR A 86 -5.59 -15.84 17.43
C THR A 86 -4.57 -16.49 18.36
N PRO A 87 -5.01 -17.09 19.49
CA PRO A 87 -4.09 -17.82 20.35
C PRO A 87 -3.30 -18.91 19.62
N GLU A 88 -3.93 -19.61 18.69
CA GLU A 88 -3.27 -20.65 17.91
C GLU A 88 -2.19 -20.06 17.00
N GLN A 89 -2.47 -18.92 16.38
CA GLN A 89 -1.48 -18.25 15.52
C GLN A 89 -0.29 -17.76 16.34
N ARG A 90 -0.53 -17.22 17.53
CA ARG A 90 0.55 -16.76 18.41
C ARG A 90 1.43 -17.94 18.83
N GLU A 91 0.81 -19.05 19.18
CA GLU A 91 1.55 -20.26 19.56
C GLU A 91 2.43 -20.73 18.41
N ALA A 92 1.89 -20.79 17.20
CA ALA A 92 2.65 -21.21 16.03
C ALA A 92 3.83 -20.27 15.77
N LEU A 93 3.63 -18.96 15.95
CA LEU A 93 4.70 -18.00 15.78
C LEU A 93 5.80 -18.17 16.82
N ILE A 94 5.42 -18.40 18.07
CA ILE A 94 6.37 -18.63 19.16
C ILE A 94 7.23 -19.87 18.84
N GLU A 95 6.60 -20.96 18.39
CA GLU A 95 7.33 -22.17 18.03
C GLU A 95 8.29 -21.92 16.87
N TYR A 96 7.85 -21.16 15.88
CA TYR A 96 8.71 -20.79 14.75
C TYR A 96 9.94 -20.01 15.25
N ILE A 97 9.72 -19.01 16.10
CA ILE A 97 10.79 -18.16 16.61
C ILE A 97 11.80 -18.99 17.43
N LYS A 98 11.31 -19.94 18.22
CA LYS A 98 12.19 -20.81 19.01
C LYS A 98 13.07 -21.70 18.13
N GLY A 99 12.60 -22.01 16.94
CA GLY A 99 13.35 -22.85 16.01
C GLY A 99 14.38 -22.12 15.17
N ILE A 100 14.43 -20.80 15.27
CA ILE A 100 15.37 -20.03 14.47
C ILE A 100 16.81 -20.11 15.10
#